data_6a543cefe9149efa0958974a7dc94146
#
_entry.id   6a543cefe9149efa0958974a7dc94146
#
_cell.length_a   1.000
_cell.length_b   1.000
_cell.length_c   1.000
_cell.angle_alpha   90.00
_cell.angle_beta   90.00
_cell.angle_gamma   90.00
#
_symmetry.space_group_name_H-M   'P 1'
#
loop_
_entity.id
_entity.type
_entity.pdbx_description
1 polymer ?
#
loop_
_entity_poly.entity_id
_entity_poly.type
_entity_poly.pdbx_seq_one_letter_code
_entity_poly.pdbx_strand_id
1 'polypeptide(L)'
;MNVTVIGVAGGTGSGKSTLVKRLQEAFVGDDVVTLCHDYYYKAHPELTYEERTKLNYDHPQAFDTEMLVEHIKALKNNVPIEHPVYSFVDHDRTSESVSVKPSKVIIVDGILIFENKELRDLMDIKVYVDTDADIRLARRILRDVCERGRTMQSVITQYTSTVTPMHEEFVEPSKKYADVIIPEGGFNSVAVAMLIQNIRSLIQSSK
;
A
#
# COMPACT_ATOMS: atom_id res chain seq x y z
N MET A 1 -9.65 13.98 18.33
CA MET A 1 -8.21 13.69 18.19
C MET A 1 -7.82 14.12 16.79
N ASN A 2 -6.73 14.86 16.62
CA ASN A 2 -6.28 15.20 15.26
C ASN A 2 -5.49 13.99 14.71
N VAL A 3 -6.06 13.28 13.74
CA VAL A 3 -5.46 12.08 13.14
C VAL A 3 -4.71 12.49 11.87
N THR A 4 -3.44 12.15 11.79
CA THR A 4 -2.60 12.40 10.60
C THR A 4 -2.58 11.15 9.70
N VAL A 5 -2.89 11.32 8.41
CA VAL A 5 -2.86 10.25 7.42
C VAL A 5 -1.64 10.41 6.51
N ILE A 6 -0.81 9.37 6.42
CA ILE A 6 0.40 9.34 5.61
C ILE A 6 0.22 8.29 4.51
N GLY A 7 0.19 8.72 3.26
CA GLY A 7 0.17 7.81 2.11
C GLY A 7 1.58 7.44 1.67
N VAL A 8 1.83 6.14 1.47
CA VAL A 8 3.10 5.62 0.93
C VAL A 8 2.83 4.89 -0.37
N ALA A 9 3.05 5.56 -1.50
CA ALA A 9 2.84 5.02 -2.85
C ALA A 9 4.17 4.66 -3.54
N GLY A 10 4.06 4.00 -4.69
CA GLY A 10 5.19 3.65 -5.55
C GLY A 10 5.01 2.28 -6.20
N GLY A 11 5.78 1.95 -7.23
CA GLY A 11 5.63 0.70 -7.98
C GLY A 11 5.87 -0.57 -7.16
N THR A 12 5.39 -1.70 -7.69
CA THR A 12 5.72 -3.01 -7.10
C THR A 12 7.23 -3.21 -7.03
N GLY A 13 7.75 -3.75 -5.94
CA GLY A 13 9.18 -3.95 -5.73
C GLY A 13 9.99 -2.68 -5.41
N SER A 14 9.35 -1.50 -5.28
CA SER A 14 10.07 -0.25 -4.99
C SER A 14 10.63 -0.17 -3.57
N GLY A 15 10.15 -0.98 -2.62
CA GLY A 15 10.58 -0.94 -1.22
C GLY A 15 9.60 -0.21 -0.29
N LYS A 16 8.35 0.03 -0.71
CA LYS A 16 7.28 0.59 0.14
C LYS A 16 7.08 -0.20 1.43
N SER A 17 6.83 -1.50 1.32
CA SER A 17 6.56 -2.34 2.50
C SER A 17 7.73 -2.39 3.46
N THR A 18 8.98 -2.32 2.95
CA THR A 18 10.17 -2.18 3.80
C THR A 18 10.18 -0.85 4.53
N LEU A 19 9.82 0.25 3.85
CA LEU A 19 9.69 1.57 4.46
C LEU A 19 8.62 1.56 5.56
N VAL A 20 7.41 1.08 5.23
CA VAL A 20 6.28 1.02 6.16
C VAL A 20 6.63 0.17 7.39
N LYS A 21 7.24 -1.00 7.21
CA LYS A 21 7.70 -1.85 8.31
C LYS A 21 8.68 -1.11 9.24
N ARG A 22 9.66 -0.40 8.70
CA ARG A 22 10.60 0.41 9.49
C ARG A 22 9.93 1.55 10.24
N LEU A 23 8.91 2.16 9.65
CA LEU A 23 8.10 3.16 10.33
C LEU A 23 7.32 2.53 11.49
N GLN A 24 6.67 1.40 11.28
CA GLN A 24 5.94 0.66 12.33
C GLN A 24 6.87 0.27 13.50
N GLU A 25 8.04 -0.29 13.19
CA GLU A 25 9.03 -0.73 14.20
C GLU A 25 9.57 0.43 15.06
N ALA A 26 9.55 1.66 14.54
CA ALA A 26 10.02 2.84 15.27
C ALA A 26 9.01 3.38 16.30
N PHE A 27 7.76 2.87 16.27
CA PHE A 27 6.68 3.30 17.15
C PHE A 27 6.11 2.09 17.90
N VAL A 28 6.13 2.17 19.22
CA VAL A 28 5.60 1.13 20.10
C VAL A 28 4.24 1.57 20.62
N GLY A 29 3.26 0.67 20.57
CA GLY A 29 1.89 0.91 21.06
C GLY A 29 0.91 1.36 19.99
N ASP A 30 -0.20 1.96 20.38
CA ASP A 30 -1.35 2.25 19.52
C ASP A 30 -1.29 3.62 18.82
N ASP A 31 -0.12 4.27 18.79
CA ASP A 31 0.02 5.62 18.19
C ASP A 31 0.05 5.61 16.64
N VAL A 32 0.39 4.47 16.02
CA VAL A 32 0.48 4.31 14.57
C VAL A 32 -0.20 3.03 14.12
N VAL A 33 -1.12 3.13 13.16
CA VAL A 33 -1.73 1.98 12.46
C VAL A 33 -1.44 2.03 10.98
N THR A 34 -1.45 0.87 10.34
CA THR A 34 -1.23 0.75 8.90
C THR A 34 -2.39 0.07 8.22
N LEU A 35 -2.85 0.65 7.10
CA LEU A 35 -3.82 0.08 6.19
C LEU A 35 -3.15 -0.17 4.84
N CYS A 36 -3.04 -1.44 4.44
CA CYS A 36 -2.54 -1.79 3.13
C CYS A 36 -3.68 -1.82 2.12
N HIS A 37 -3.53 -1.12 0.98
CA HIS A 37 -4.53 -1.12 -0.09
C HIS A 37 -4.79 -2.52 -0.64
N ASP A 38 -3.79 -3.41 -0.58
CA ASP A 38 -3.91 -4.79 -1.03
C ASP A 38 -4.93 -5.61 -0.20
N TYR A 39 -5.29 -5.19 1.02
CA TYR A 39 -6.40 -5.80 1.77
C TYR A 39 -7.76 -5.55 1.11
N TYR A 40 -7.86 -4.52 0.30
CA TYR A 40 -9.09 -4.03 -0.31
C TYR A 40 -9.27 -4.49 -1.77
N TYR A 41 -8.55 -5.51 -2.23
CA TYR A 41 -8.93 -6.16 -3.50
C TYR A 41 -10.38 -6.64 -3.44
N LYS A 42 -11.12 -6.47 -4.53
CA LYS A 42 -12.52 -6.92 -4.62
C LYS A 42 -12.61 -8.44 -4.51
N ALA A 43 -13.68 -8.92 -3.87
CA ALA A 43 -14.04 -10.33 -3.89
C ALA A 43 -14.67 -10.68 -5.24
N HIS A 44 -14.43 -11.91 -5.69
CA HIS A 44 -14.96 -12.45 -6.93
C HIS A 44 -15.52 -13.87 -6.70
N PRO A 45 -16.54 -14.03 -5.83
CA PRO A 45 -17.10 -15.33 -5.51
C PRO A 45 -17.79 -16.00 -6.71
N GLU A 46 -18.17 -15.21 -7.71
CA GLU A 46 -18.78 -15.69 -8.97
C GLU A 46 -17.77 -16.30 -9.94
N LEU A 47 -16.47 -16.09 -9.76
CA LEU A 47 -15.42 -16.58 -10.65
C LEU A 47 -14.74 -17.82 -10.09
N THR A 48 -14.36 -18.73 -10.98
CA THR A 48 -13.49 -19.86 -10.64
C THR A 48 -12.09 -19.38 -10.28
N TYR A 49 -11.31 -20.20 -9.59
CA TYR A 49 -9.90 -19.90 -9.29
C TYR A 49 -9.10 -19.55 -10.56
N GLU A 50 -9.29 -20.33 -11.64
CA GLU A 50 -8.58 -20.11 -12.91
C GLU A 50 -8.94 -18.77 -13.57
N GLU A 51 -10.18 -18.32 -13.44
CA GLU A 51 -10.61 -17.01 -13.92
C GLU A 51 -10.03 -15.88 -13.07
N ARG A 52 -10.04 -16.03 -11.75
CA ARG A 52 -9.44 -15.06 -10.83
C ARG A 52 -7.93 -14.85 -11.09
N THR A 53 -7.18 -15.93 -11.40
CA THR A 53 -5.74 -15.81 -11.73
C THR A 53 -5.46 -15.00 -13.00
N LYS A 54 -6.46 -14.76 -13.85
CA LYS A 54 -6.35 -13.98 -15.10
C LYS A 54 -6.75 -12.51 -14.94
N LEU A 55 -7.29 -12.11 -13.79
CA LEU A 55 -7.67 -10.73 -13.53
C LEU A 55 -6.45 -9.80 -13.49
N ASN A 56 -6.68 -8.55 -13.87
CA ASN A 56 -5.66 -7.50 -13.78
C ASN A 56 -5.69 -6.85 -12.39
N TYR A 57 -4.90 -7.36 -11.47
CA TYR A 57 -4.78 -6.84 -10.10
C TYR A 57 -3.98 -5.54 -9.98
N ASP A 58 -3.38 -5.05 -11.05
CA ASP A 58 -2.66 -3.77 -11.08
C ASP A 58 -3.54 -2.62 -11.61
N HIS A 59 -4.79 -2.89 -12.01
CA HIS A 59 -5.74 -1.89 -12.49
C HIS A 59 -6.55 -1.29 -11.31
N PRO A 60 -6.87 0.02 -11.30
CA PRO A 60 -7.65 0.65 -10.22
C PRO A 60 -8.98 -0.04 -9.90
N GLN A 61 -9.66 -0.58 -10.92
CA GLN A 61 -10.93 -1.30 -10.74
C GLN A 61 -10.84 -2.60 -9.95
N ALA A 62 -9.63 -3.15 -9.75
CA ALA A 62 -9.44 -4.34 -8.94
C ALA A 62 -9.64 -4.08 -7.44
N PHE A 63 -9.61 -2.82 -7.02
CA PHE A 63 -9.68 -2.43 -5.62
C PHE A 63 -11.04 -1.85 -5.24
N ASP A 64 -11.45 -2.12 -4.01
CA ASP A 64 -12.56 -1.47 -3.33
C ASP A 64 -12.01 -0.24 -2.57
N THR A 65 -11.57 0.76 -3.36
CA THR A 65 -10.98 1.98 -2.82
C THR A 65 -12.00 2.80 -2.04
N GLU A 66 -13.28 2.70 -2.38
CA GLU A 66 -14.37 3.36 -1.65
C GLU A 66 -14.45 2.85 -0.21
N MET A 67 -14.37 1.54 0.01
CA MET A 67 -14.32 0.95 1.36
C MET A 67 -13.10 1.46 2.14
N LEU A 68 -11.92 1.56 1.53
CA LEU A 68 -10.73 2.11 2.19
C LEU A 68 -10.96 3.59 2.59
N VAL A 69 -11.55 4.39 1.72
CA VAL A 69 -11.91 5.79 2.00
C VAL A 69 -12.83 5.89 3.21
N GLU A 70 -13.89 5.08 3.26
CA GLU A 70 -14.82 5.08 4.39
C GLU A 70 -14.14 4.61 5.70
N HIS A 71 -13.24 3.63 5.63
CA HIS A 71 -12.48 3.18 6.78
C HIS A 71 -11.54 4.28 7.32
N ILE A 72 -10.86 5.02 6.45
CA ILE A 72 -10.02 6.14 6.90
C ILE A 72 -10.87 7.24 7.53
N LYS A 73 -12.02 7.58 6.94
CA LYS A 73 -12.96 8.56 7.52
C LYS A 73 -13.46 8.12 8.89
N ALA A 74 -13.80 6.85 9.05
CA ALA A 74 -14.24 6.29 10.34
C ALA A 74 -13.15 6.41 11.41
N LEU A 75 -11.92 6.00 11.08
CA LEU A 75 -10.79 6.11 12.00
C LEU A 75 -10.47 7.57 12.37
N LYS A 76 -10.55 8.52 11.41
CA LYS A 76 -10.40 9.97 11.67
C LYS A 76 -11.49 10.49 12.61
N ASN A 77 -12.69 9.89 12.60
CA ASN A 77 -13.79 10.20 13.50
C ASN A 77 -13.81 9.38 14.80
N ASN A 78 -12.68 8.73 15.12
CA ASN A 78 -12.51 7.91 16.32
C ASN A 78 -13.45 6.69 16.38
N VAL A 79 -13.83 6.13 15.23
CA VAL A 79 -14.65 4.93 15.10
C VAL A 79 -13.75 3.78 14.64
N PRO A 80 -13.72 2.64 15.36
CA PRO A 80 -12.96 1.45 14.93
C PRO A 80 -13.57 0.86 13.65
N ILE A 81 -12.75 0.18 12.89
CA ILE A 81 -13.14 -0.48 11.64
C ILE A 81 -12.78 -1.96 11.66
N GLU A 82 -13.34 -2.70 10.71
CA GLU A 82 -12.91 -4.06 10.38
C GLU A 82 -12.59 -4.14 8.90
N HIS A 83 -11.31 -4.31 8.55
CA HIS A 83 -10.91 -4.48 7.17
C HIS A 83 -10.90 -5.97 6.76
N PRO A 84 -11.18 -6.28 5.48
CA PRO A 84 -11.14 -7.64 5.00
C PRO A 84 -9.72 -8.22 5.00
N VAL A 85 -9.63 -9.55 5.00
CA VAL A 85 -8.40 -10.30 4.75
C VAL A 85 -8.43 -10.83 3.34
N TYR A 86 -7.39 -10.53 2.55
CA TYR A 86 -7.23 -11.01 1.19
C TYR A 86 -6.22 -12.15 1.10
N SER A 87 -6.62 -13.27 0.49
CA SER A 87 -5.74 -14.40 0.23
C SER A 87 -5.08 -14.26 -1.15
N PHE A 88 -3.77 -14.03 -1.18
CA PHE A 88 -2.99 -14.02 -2.42
C PHE A 88 -2.84 -15.42 -3.05
N VAL A 89 -3.12 -16.48 -2.29
CA VAL A 89 -3.10 -17.86 -2.79
C VAL A 89 -4.39 -18.18 -3.53
N ASP A 90 -5.53 -17.77 -2.94
CA ASP A 90 -6.86 -18.07 -3.50
C ASP A 90 -7.33 -17.00 -4.49
N HIS A 91 -6.61 -15.88 -4.56
CA HIS A 91 -6.98 -14.69 -5.32
C HIS A 91 -8.40 -14.19 -4.99
N ASP A 92 -8.73 -14.17 -3.68
CA ASP A 92 -10.05 -13.73 -3.20
C ASP A 92 -9.98 -13.24 -1.74
N ARG A 93 -11.05 -12.55 -1.29
CA ARG A 93 -11.24 -12.25 0.14
C ARG A 93 -11.59 -13.50 0.91
N THR A 94 -11.04 -13.62 2.11
CA THR A 94 -11.47 -14.67 3.05
C THR A 94 -12.74 -14.24 3.80
N SER A 95 -13.30 -15.13 4.62
CA SER A 95 -14.39 -14.78 5.55
C SER A 95 -13.91 -14.05 6.80
N GLU A 96 -12.60 -13.85 6.96
CA GLU A 96 -12.02 -13.20 8.12
C GLU A 96 -11.96 -11.69 7.95
N SER A 97 -12.01 -10.96 9.07
CA SER A 97 -11.75 -9.53 9.15
C SER A 97 -10.75 -9.23 10.27
N VAL A 98 -10.09 -8.07 10.16
CA VAL A 98 -9.16 -7.60 11.19
C VAL A 98 -9.68 -6.27 11.75
N SER A 99 -9.89 -6.24 13.08
CA SER A 99 -10.31 -5.03 13.77
C SER A 99 -9.14 -4.06 13.93
N VAL A 100 -9.35 -2.80 13.56
CA VAL A 100 -8.38 -1.72 13.71
C VAL A 100 -9.00 -0.60 14.54
N LYS A 101 -8.32 -0.22 15.62
CA LYS A 101 -8.72 0.90 16.47
C LYS A 101 -8.17 2.22 15.94
N PRO A 102 -8.87 3.33 16.21
CA PRO A 102 -8.37 4.67 15.92
C PRO A 102 -7.00 4.92 16.53
N SER A 103 -6.16 5.67 15.80
CA SER A 103 -4.80 5.98 16.17
C SER A 103 -4.46 7.42 15.78
N LYS A 104 -3.37 7.99 16.32
CA LYS A 104 -2.94 9.35 15.99
C LYS A 104 -2.40 9.46 14.57
N VAL A 105 -1.78 8.39 14.08
CA VAL A 105 -1.21 8.33 12.73
C VAL A 105 -1.73 7.09 12.01
N ILE A 106 -2.23 7.27 10.81
CA ILE A 106 -2.63 6.20 9.90
C ILE A 106 -1.66 6.21 8.72
N ILE A 107 -0.94 5.11 8.51
CA ILE A 107 -0.13 4.90 7.31
C ILE A 107 -0.96 4.11 6.30
N VAL A 108 -1.14 4.65 5.10
CA VAL A 108 -1.82 3.98 3.99
C VAL A 108 -0.78 3.58 2.96
N ASP A 109 -0.68 2.30 2.64
CA ASP A 109 0.33 1.73 1.72
C ASP A 109 -0.35 1.10 0.50
N GLY A 110 0.13 1.41 -0.69
CA GLY A 110 -0.36 0.76 -1.91
C GLY A 110 0.19 1.37 -3.20
N ILE A 111 0.07 0.60 -4.30
CA ILE A 111 0.58 1.04 -5.61
C ILE A 111 -0.30 2.12 -6.25
N LEU A 112 -1.61 2.14 -5.96
CA LEU A 112 -2.61 3.01 -6.60
C LEU A 112 -3.27 4.01 -5.65
N ILE A 113 -2.78 4.16 -4.42
CA ILE A 113 -3.42 5.03 -3.42
C ILE A 113 -3.42 6.51 -3.80
N PHE A 114 -2.57 6.93 -4.74
CA PHE A 114 -2.56 8.30 -5.26
C PHE A 114 -3.35 8.46 -6.58
N GLU A 115 -3.90 7.38 -7.13
CA GLU A 115 -4.74 7.45 -8.32
C GLU A 115 -6.12 8.04 -8.00
N ASN A 116 -6.77 7.57 -6.94
CA ASN A 116 -8.08 8.05 -6.53
C ASN A 116 -8.01 9.41 -5.83
N LYS A 117 -8.77 10.40 -6.34
CA LYS A 117 -8.74 11.77 -5.81
C LYS A 117 -9.26 11.85 -4.37
N GLU A 118 -10.36 11.17 -4.05
CA GLU A 118 -10.96 11.23 -2.72
C GLU A 118 -10.02 10.64 -1.66
N LEU A 119 -9.36 9.51 -1.99
CA LEU A 119 -8.36 8.91 -1.12
C LEU A 119 -7.17 9.84 -0.91
N ARG A 120 -6.67 10.49 -1.97
CA ARG A 120 -5.57 11.47 -1.86
C ARG A 120 -5.91 12.65 -0.97
N ASP A 121 -7.15 13.15 -1.06
CA ASP A 121 -7.60 14.32 -0.30
C ASP A 121 -7.68 14.04 1.21
N LEU A 122 -7.73 12.78 1.62
CA LEU A 122 -7.67 12.36 3.02
C LEU A 122 -6.24 12.31 3.59
N MET A 123 -5.22 12.33 2.73
CA MET A 123 -3.82 12.20 3.12
C MET A 123 -3.19 13.56 3.40
N ASP A 124 -2.65 13.71 4.60
CA ASP A 124 -1.94 14.92 5.04
C ASP A 124 -0.50 14.95 4.53
N ILE A 125 0.14 13.78 4.36
CA ILE A 125 1.48 13.63 3.80
C ILE A 125 1.47 12.51 2.76
N LYS A 126 1.99 12.79 1.57
CA LYS A 126 2.07 11.86 0.45
C LYS A 126 3.52 11.57 0.10
N VAL A 127 3.95 10.34 0.36
CA VAL A 127 5.31 9.85 0.10
C VAL A 127 5.29 8.91 -1.09
N TYR A 128 6.08 9.20 -2.13
CA TYR A 128 6.27 8.30 -3.25
C TYR A 128 7.65 7.63 -3.17
N VAL A 129 7.67 6.30 -3.21
CA VAL A 129 8.90 5.52 -3.24
C VAL A 129 9.30 5.29 -4.68
N ASP A 130 10.40 5.92 -5.07
CA ASP A 130 10.95 5.88 -6.41
C ASP A 130 12.14 4.92 -6.49
N THR A 131 12.09 3.98 -7.40
CA THR A 131 13.14 2.97 -7.60
C THR A 131 13.12 2.55 -9.06
N ASP A 132 14.28 2.42 -9.66
CA ASP A 132 14.46 2.06 -11.07
C ASP A 132 13.76 0.73 -11.42
N ALA A 133 13.24 0.65 -12.64
CA ALA A 133 12.39 -0.46 -13.08
C ALA A 133 13.09 -1.83 -13.04
N ASP A 134 14.38 -1.88 -13.37
CA ASP A 134 15.21 -3.08 -13.32
C ASP A 134 15.40 -3.58 -11.89
N ILE A 135 15.66 -2.68 -10.95
CA ILE A 135 15.77 -2.99 -9.51
C ILE A 135 14.42 -3.48 -8.97
N ARG A 136 13.31 -2.83 -9.35
CA ARG A 136 11.96 -3.26 -8.97
C ARG A 136 11.63 -4.65 -9.50
N LEU A 137 11.98 -4.94 -10.76
CA LEU A 137 11.78 -6.25 -11.37
C LEU A 137 12.60 -7.32 -10.66
N ALA A 138 13.89 -7.08 -10.41
CA ALA A 138 14.76 -8.01 -9.71
C ALA A 138 14.22 -8.35 -8.32
N ARG A 139 13.83 -7.35 -7.54
CA ARG A 139 13.21 -7.53 -6.20
C ARG A 139 11.90 -8.30 -6.28
N ARG A 140 11.04 -8.01 -7.28
CA ARG A 140 9.78 -8.74 -7.49
C ARG A 140 10.01 -10.21 -7.84
N ILE A 141 10.97 -10.51 -8.73
CA ILE A 141 11.30 -11.91 -9.09
C ILE A 141 11.74 -12.66 -7.83
N LEU A 142 12.69 -12.12 -7.07
CA LEU A 142 13.19 -12.77 -5.86
C LEU A 142 12.05 -13.05 -4.86
N ARG A 143 11.22 -12.06 -4.55
CA ARG A 143 10.08 -12.20 -3.64
C ARG A 143 9.08 -13.25 -4.15
N ASP A 144 8.61 -13.12 -5.39
CA ASP A 144 7.52 -13.93 -5.89
C ASP A 144 7.95 -15.39 -6.13
N VAL A 145 9.23 -15.63 -6.45
CA VAL A 145 9.78 -16.99 -6.58
C VAL A 145 10.06 -17.61 -5.20
N CYS A 146 10.76 -16.90 -4.32
CA CYS A 146 11.20 -17.47 -3.04
C CYS A 146 10.09 -17.52 -1.97
N GLU A 147 9.18 -16.54 -1.96
CA GLU A 147 8.18 -16.40 -0.89
C GLU A 147 6.76 -16.80 -1.32
N ARG A 148 6.44 -16.70 -2.62
CA ARG A 148 5.09 -16.96 -3.16
C ARG A 148 5.00 -18.21 -4.04
N GLY A 149 6.11 -18.94 -4.19
CA GLY A 149 6.17 -20.20 -4.94
C GLY A 149 5.90 -20.08 -6.44
N ARG A 150 6.04 -18.88 -7.03
CA ARG A 150 5.80 -18.65 -8.46
C ARG A 150 7.02 -19.04 -9.30
N THR A 151 6.78 -19.39 -10.56
CA THR A 151 7.89 -19.58 -11.50
C THR A 151 8.39 -18.23 -12.01
N MET A 152 9.71 -18.13 -12.27
CA MET A 152 10.30 -16.93 -12.87
C MET A 152 9.59 -16.52 -14.16
N GLN A 153 9.28 -17.49 -15.04
CA GLN A 153 8.58 -17.23 -16.28
C GLN A 153 7.21 -16.58 -16.05
N SER A 154 6.44 -17.08 -15.09
CA SER A 154 5.13 -16.51 -14.73
C SER A 154 5.25 -15.06 -14.24
N VAL A 155 6.27 -14.76 -13.40
CA VAL A 155 6.51 -13.41 -12.89
C VAL A 155 6.87 -12.45 -14.02
N ILE A 156 7.79 -12.83 -14.91
CA ILE A 156 8.25 -12.01 -16.05
C ILE A 156 7.07 -11.76 -17.01
N THR A 157 6.32 -12.81 -17.36
CA THR A 157 5.16 -12.68 -18.26
C THR A 157 4.15 -11.69 -17.70
N GLN A 158 3.76 -11.82 -16.43
CA GLN A 158 2.84 -10.88 -15.80
C GLN A 158 3.43 -9.46 -15.73
N TYR A 159 4.72 -9.34 -15.42
CA TYR A 159 5.37 -8.03 -15.33
C TYR A 159 5.30 -7.27 -16.66
N THR A 160 5.58 -7.94 -17.76
CA THR A 160 5.57 -7.31 -19.10
C THR A 160 4.18 -7.09 -19.66
N SER A 161 3.24 -8.03 -19.41
CA SER A 161 1.88 -7.96 -20.00
C SER A 161 0.90 -7.08 -19.22
N THR A 162 1.09 -6.95 -17.90
CA THR A 162 0.12 -6.31 -17.01
C THR A 162 0.76 -5.22 -16.16
N VAL A 163 1.81 -5.58 -15.38
CA VAL A 163 2.36 -4.67 -14.37
C VAL A 163 2.99 -3.44 -14.99
N THR A 164 3.81 -3.59 -16.04
CA THR A 164 4.45 -2.45 -16.71
C THR A 164 3.43 -1.50 -17.33
N PRO A 165 2.47 -1.95 -18.17
CA PRO A 165 1.43 -1.07 -18.70
C PRO A 165 0.64 -0.32 -17.62
N MET A 166 0.22 -1.02 -16.57
CA MET A 166 -0.54 -0.39 -15.47
C MET A 166 0.32 0.56 -14.64
N HIS A 167 1.61 0.26 -14.50
CA HIS A 167 2.54 1.18 -13.84
C HIS A 167 2.68 2.49 -14.62
N GLU A 168 2.85 2.41 -15.93
CA GLU A 168 2.99 3.57 -16.81
C GLU A 168 1.71 4.39 -16.90
N GLU A 169 0.55 3.72 -16.88
CA GLU A 169 -0.75 4.39 -17.00
C GLU A 169 -1.22 5.04 -15.70
N PHE A 170 -1.05 4.38 -14.54
CA PHE A 170 -1.65 4.80 -13.28
C PHE A 170 -0.64 5.13 -12.17
N VAL A 171 0.41 4.32 -12.01
CA VAL A 171 1.30 4.44 -10.85
C VAL A 171 2.30 5.58 -11.04
N GLU A 172 3.06 5.57 -12.13
CA GLU A 172 4.08 6.59 -12.41
C GLU A 172 3.49 8.01 -12.54
N PRO A 173 2.36 8.22 -13.26
CA PRO A 173 1.74 9.54 -13.32
C PRO A 173 1.24 10.07 -11.98
N SER A 174 0.97 9.19 -11.02
CA SER A 174 0.52 9.55 -9.68
C SER A 174 1.62 10.17 -8.80
N LYS A 175 2.89 9.96 -9.15
CA LYS A 175 4.08 10.54 -8.51
C LYS A 175 4.03 12.06 -8.39
N LYS A 176 3.39 12.75 -9.35
CA LYS A 176 3.20 14.22 -9.32
C LYS A 176 2.39 14.73 -8.11
N TYR A 177 1.66 13.85 -7.43
CA TYR A 177 0.87 14.21 -6.26
C TYR A 177 1.63 14.04 -4.95
N ALA A 178 2.86 13.49 -5.00
CA ALA A 178 3.67 13.29 -3.81
C ALA A 178 4.22 14.61 -3.25
N ASP A 179 4.20 14.75 -1.93
CA ASP A 179 4.86 15.84 -1.22
C ASP A 179 6.36 15.55 -1.05
N VAL A 180 6.71 14.23 -0.96
CA VAL A 180 8.08 13.75 -0.79
C VAL A 180 8.32 12.55 -1.70
N ILE A 181 9.44 12.55 -2.44
CA ILE A 181 9.90 11.40 -3.23
C ILE A 181 11.13 10.81 -2.54
N ILE A 182 11.08 9.51 -2.25
CA ILE A 182 12.15 8.78 -1.56
C ILE A 182 12.76 7.76 -2.51
N PRO A 183 14.04 7.91 -2.90
CA PRO A 183 14.74 6.90 -3.67
C PRO A 183 14.94 5.63 -2.83
N GLU A 184 14.74 4.47 -3.44
CA GLU A 184 14.97 3.13 -2.87
C GLU A 184 14.15 2.77 -1.62
N GLY A 185 13.22 3.59 -1.22
CA GLY A 185 12.27 3.33 -0.13
C GLY A 185 12.92 3.03 1.22
N GLY A 186 12.55 1.91 1.82
CA GLY A 186 13.05 1.51 3.14
C GLY A 186 14.56 1.26 3.21
N PHE A 187 15.27 1.19 2.09
CA PHE A 187 16.74 1.07 2.05
C PHE A 187 17.43 2.42 2.23
N ASN A 188 16.75 3.54 2.03
CA ASN A 188 17.25 4.88 2.29
C ASN A 188 17.12 5.21 3.79
N SER A 189 18.17 4.91 4.55
CA SER A 189 18.17 5.10 6.00
C SER A 189 18.01 6.55 6.43
N VAL A 190 18.51 7.50 5.63
CA VAL A 190 18.38 8.94 5.92
C VAL A 190 16.92 9.37 5.79
N ALA A 191 16.27 9.04 4.68
CA ALA A 191 14.86 9.38 4.48
C ALA A 191 13.95 8.71 5.51
N VAL A 192 14.22 7.45 5.87
CA VAL A 192 13.49 6.75 6.95
C VAL A 192 13.62 7.50 8.28
N ALA A 193 14.85 7.90 8.67
CA ALA A 193 15.08 8.64 9.91
C ALA A 193 14.35 10.00 9.92
N MET A 194 14.34 10.72 8.79
CA MET A 194 13.60 11.98 8.65
C MET A 194 12.09 11.78 8.81
N LEU A 195 11.51 10.76 8.20
CA LEU A 195 10.08 10.43 8.34
C LEU A 195 9.73 10.06 9.78
N ILE A 196 10.53 9.21 10.43
CA ILE A 196 10.33 8.82 11.83
C ILE A 196 10.33 10.07 12.73
N GLN A 197 11.27 10.98 12.53
CA GLN A 197 11.34 12.22 13.31
C GLN A 197 10.13 13.12 13.09
N ASN A 198 9.66 13.24 11.83
CA ASN A 198 8.46 13.99 11.50
C ASN A 198 7.21 13.39 12.18
N ILE A 199 7.01 12.08 12.08
CA ILE A 199 5.89 11.37 12.72
C ILE A 199 5.92 11.56 14.25
N ARG A 200 7.10 11.48 14.89
CA ARG A 200 7.24 11.74 16.34
C ARG A 200 6.78 13.16 16.71
N SER A 201 7.18 14.15 15.92
CA SER A 201 6.72 15.52 16.11
C SER A 201 5.20 15.65 16.02
N LEU A 202 4.58 15.02 15.05
CA LEU A 202 3.12 15.02 14.87
C LEU A 202 2.38 14.41 16.07
N ILE A 203 2.87 13.26 16.57
CA ILE A 203 2.31 12.58 17.75
C ILE A 203 2.42 13.46 19.00
N GLN A 204 3.55 14.17 19.17
CA GLN A 204 3.77 15.05 20.32
C GLN A 204 2.92 16.33 20.26
N SER A 205 2.73 16.90 19.07
CA SER A 205 1.92 18.11 18.87
C SER A 205 0.42 17.87 19.04
N SER A 206 -0.02 16.61 19.04
CA SER A 206 -1.41 16.22 19.24
C SER A 206 -1.79 15.96 20.71
N LYS A 207 -0.87 16.25 21.64
CA LYS A 207 -1.11 16.25 23.10
C LYS A 207 -1.53 17.63 23.59
#